data_9371b0ce8ea488f5e4e3af0a3993715e
#
_entry.id   9371b0ce8ea488f5e4e3af0a3993715e
#
_cell.length_a   1.000
_cell.length_b   1.000
_cell.length_c   1.000
_cell.angle_alpha   90.00
_cell.angle_beta   90.00
_cell.angle_gamma   90.00
#
_symmetry.space_group_name_H-M   'P 1'
#
loop_
_entity.id
_entity.type
_entity.pdbx_description
1 polymer ?
#
loop_
_entity_poly.entity_id
_entity_poly.type
_entity_poly.pdbx_seq_one_letter_code
_entity_poly.pdbx_strand_id
1 'polypeptide(L)'
;MADQDYYEVLGLSRGASEDEIKKAYRRLAMKYHPDRNNGNKEAEEKFKQVGEAYAILSDPQKRAAYDRYGKAGVDPSAAGGAGGFGGFGGFGEGMGGFENFSDIFGEIFGGAARGGRRGPQVFRGADVSYSLEITLEQAVNGAKTDIRVPVWDECHTCHGTGCKPGTGKKTCPHCRGTGTINMSNGFLQVQQTCPHCQGTGEIISDPCPECRGTGRTRSTKTLEIDIPRGIANGQRIRLSGKGEPGRNGGPSGDLYVQIIIKEHEIFERDGDDLHEDLPLSFATAALGGEVSVPTMDTETRITIPEGTQSGKVLRLRGKGVPNLRTGQKGDLYVHVYVETPVNLSAKQKKLLKEFDETLQENAGKHSPRNQGFLDKMKRFFES
;
A
#
# COMPACT_ATOMS: atom_id res chain seq x y z
N MET A 1 12.90 11.41 46.74
CA MET A 1 12.44 12.49 45.85
C MET A 1 11.03 12.85 46.27
N ALA A 2 10.72 14.15 46.39
CA ALA A 2 9.43 14.62 46.93
C ALA A 2 8.28 14.09 46.08
N ASP A 3 7.27 13.60 46.75
CA ASP A 3 6.07 12.98 46.19
C ASP A 3 5.18 14.07 45.56
N GLN A 4 5.43 14.43 44.29
CA GLN A 4 4.69 15.49 43.58
C GLN A 4 3.26 15.06 43.34
N ASP A 5 2.30 15.97 43.62
CA ASP A 5 0.89 15.77 43.34
C ASP A 5 0.65 15.72 41.83
N TYR A 6 -0.16 14.76 41.33
CA TYR A 6 -0.46 14.61 39.91
C TYR A 6 -1.11 15.85 39.27
N TYR A 7 -1.86 16.63 40.06
CA TYR A 7 -2.38 17.91 39.58
C TYR A 7 -1.25 18.93 39.39
N GLU A 8 -0.28 18.97 40.28
CA GLU A 8 0.89 19.86 40.17
C GLU A 8 1.78 19.47 38.99
N VAL A 9 1.94 18.16 38.73
CA VAL A 9 2.67 17.66 37.54
C VAL A 9 2.07 18.16 36.24
N LEU A 10 0.72 18.24 36.16
CA LEU A 10 0.01 18.79 35.00
C LEU A 10 -0.09 20.33 35.04
N GLY A 11 0.30 20.97 36.14
CA GLY A 11 0.17 22.42 36.34
C GLY A 11 -1.29 22.86 36.49
N LEU A 12 -2.09 22.06 37.18
CA LEU A 12 -3.52 22.26 37.41
C LEU A 12 -3.83 22.30 38.90
N SER A 13 -4.95 22.90 39.28
CA SER A 13 -5.50 22.83 40.63
C SER A 13 -6.36 21.59 40.84
N ARG A 14 -6.48 21.12 42.08
CA ARG A 14 -7.44 20.06 42.42
C ARG A 14 -8.85 20.53 42.11
N GLY A 15 -9.60 19.71 41.34
CA GLY A 15 -10.92 20.07 40.84
C GLY A 15 -10.97 20.51 39.38
N ALA A 16 -9.84 20.55 38.68
CA ALA A 16 -9.81 20.82 37.23
C ALA A 16 -10.75 19.88 36.46
N SER A 17 -11.40 20.40 35.44
CA SER A 17 -12.27 19.61 34.56
C SER A 17 -11.50 18.60 33.72
N GLU A 18 -12.21 17.60 33.19
CA GLU A 18 -11.62 16.58 32.32
C GLU A 18 -10.97 17.20 31.08
N ASP A 19 -11.61 18.23 30.50
CA ASP A 19 -11.08 18.94 29.34
C ASP A 19 -9.81 19.73 29.67
N GLU A 20 -9.71 20.31 30.85
CA GLU A 20 -8.49 21.02 31.33
C GLU A 20 -7.35 20.01 31.51
N ILE A 21 -7.61 18.85 32.10
CA ILE A 21 -6.63 17.77 32.26
C ILE A 21 -6.11 17.32 30.91
N LYS A 22 -7.01 17.06 29.95
CA LYS A 22 -6.65 16.65 28.59
C LYS A 22 -5.83 17.71 27.83
N LYS A 23 -6.21 18.98 27.98
CA LYS A 23 -5.50 20.11 27.35
C LYS A 23 -4.11 20.32 27.94
N ALA A 24 -3.98 20.23 29.27
CA ALA A 24 -2.70 20.32 29.96
C ALA A 24 -1.75 19.19 29.57
N TYR A 25 -2.26 17.96 29.56
CA TYR A 25 -1.51 16.79 29.09
C TYR A 25 -0.97 16.98 27.67
N ARG A 26 -1.82 17.32 26.70
CA ARG A 26 -1.38 17.53 25.31
C ARG A 26 -0.27 18.58 25.19
N ARG A 27 -0.41 19.69 25.90
CA ARG A 27 0.59 20.75 25.92
C ARG A 27 1.94 20.28 26.48
N LEU A 28 1.93 19.56 27.60
CA LEU A 28 3.14 19.08 28.26
C LEU A 28 3.78 17.91 27.53
N ALA A 29 2.97 17.00 26.97
CA ALA A 29 3.43 15.90 26.15
C ALA A 29 4.16 16.41 24.88
N MET A 30 3.62 17.44 24.22
CA MET A 30 4.31 18.08 23.08
C MET A 30 5.58 18.80 23.48
N LYS A 31 5.64 19.38 24.70
CA LYS A 31 6.81 20.09 25.21
C LYS A 31 7.95 19.14 25.57
N TYR A 32 7.65 17.99 26.17
CA TYR A 32 8.64 17.03 26.65
C TYR A 32 8.77 15.80 25.72
N HIS A 33 8.25 15.85 24.49
CA HIS A 33 8.34 14.75 23.55
C HIS A 33 9.80 14.38 23.25
N PRO A 34 10.17 13.08 23.24
CA PRO A 34 11.55 12.66 23.01
C PRO A 34 12.13 13.15 21.69
N ASP A 35 11.33 13.17 20.60
CA ASP A 35 11.78 13.65 19.28
C ASP A 35 12.12 15.14 19.24
N ARG A 36 11.56 15.94 20.17
CA ARG A 36 11.84 17.38 20.26
C ARG A 36 12.95 17.74 21.24
N ASN A 37 13.31 16.81 22.10
CA ASN A 37 14.28 17.04 23.18
C ASN A 37 15.54 16.16 23.07
N ASN A 38 15.78 15.52 21.92
CA ASN A 38 17.02 14.82 21.55
C ASN A 38 17.75 14.08 22.70
N GLY A 39 17.03 13.21 23.42
CA GLY A 39 17.64 12.36 24.46
C GLY A 39 17.96 13.06 25.79
N ASN A 40 17.36 14.22 26.06
CA ASN A 40 17.48 14.87 27.38
C ASN A 40 16.72 14.03 28.43
N LYS A 41 17.49 13.45 29.38
CA LYS A 41 16.96 12.58 30.45
C LYS A 41 15.94 13.29 31.32
N GLU A 42 16.11 14.58 31.60
CA GLU A 42 15.16 15.35 32.39
C GLU A 42 13.82 15.53 31.67
N ALA A 43 13.85 15.72 30.37
CA ALA A 43 12.63 15.81 29.56
C ALA A 43 11.91 14.45 29.49
N GLU A 44 12.65 13.36 29.41
CA GLU A 44 12.10 12.00 29.41
C GLU A 44 11.44 11.66 30.75
N GLU A 45 12.07 12.00 31.88
CA GLU A 45 11.49 11.81 33.23
C GLU A 45 10.20 12.62 33.39
N LYS A 46 10.19 13.88 32.96
CA LYS A 46 9.00 14.73 33.01
C LYS A 46 7.89 14.17 32.06
N PHE A 47 8.26 13.65 30.92
CA PHE A 47 7.28 13.03 30.03
C PHE A 47 6.62 11.81 30.65
N LYS A 48 7.39 10.95 31.32
CA LYS A 48 6.87 9.80 32.10
C LYS A 48 5.94 10.24 33.22
N GLN A 49 6.32 11.24 33.99
CA GLN A 49 5.50 11.78 35.08
C GLN A 49 4.18 12.39 34.59
N VAL A 50 4.23 13.14 33.48
CA VAL A 50 3.04 13.71 32.81
C VAL A 50 2.10 12.62 32.30
N GLY A 51 2.65 11.54 31.72
CA GLY A 51 1.88 10.38 31.27
C GLY A 51 1.19 9.63 32.42
N GLU A 52 1.90 9.40 33.52
CA GLU A 52 1.38 8.78 34.74
C GLU A 52 0.24 9.61 35.36
N ALA A 53 0.46 10.91 35.54
CA ALA A 53 -0.54 11.83 36.06
C ALA A 53 -1.83 11.83 35.21
N TYR A 54 -1.69 11.85 33.89
CA TYR A 54 -2.83 11.78 32.98
C TYR A 54 -3.57 10.45 33.07
N ALA A 55 -2.87 9.32 33.14
CA ALA A 55 -3.46 8.00 33.24
C ALA A 55 -4.32 7.81 34.49
N ILE A 56 -4.00 8.50 35.57
CA ILE A 56 -4.77 8.49 36.83
C ILE A 56 -5.91 9.51 36.80
N LEU A 57 -5.65 10.73 36.37
CA LEU A 57 -6.63 11.83 36.44
C LEU A 57 -7.67 11.83 35.30
N SER A 58 -7.42 11.13 34.22
CA SER A 58 -8.38 11.01 33.10
C SER A 58 -9.47 9.97 33.35
N ASP A 59 -9.26 9.04 34.27
CA ASP A 59 -10.25 8.02 34.63
C ASP A 59 -11.04 8.47 35.87
N PRO A 60 -12.36 8.62 35.79
CA PRO A 60 -13.17 9.10 36.91
C PRO A 60 -13.04 8.25 38.19
N GLN A 61 -12.86 6.94 38.06
CA GLN A 61 -12.73 6.03 39.19
C GLN A 61 -11.36 6.13 39.85
N LYS A 62 -10.29 6.18 39.05
CA LYS A 62 -8.92 6.34 39.54
C LYS A 62 -8.72 7.73 40.15
N ARG A 63 -9.29 8.76 39.53
CA ARG A 63 -9.27 10.12 40.02
C ARG A 63 -9.96 10.21 41.39
N ALA A 64 -11.16 9.60 41.53
CA ALA A 64 -11.86 9.59 42.81
C ALA A 64 -11.09 8.82 43.90
N ALA A 65 -10.39 7.75 43.54
CA ALA A 65 -9.51 7.03 44.48
C ALA A 65 -8.28 7.87 44.84
N TYR A 66 -7.68 8.54 43.87
CA TYR A 66 -6.55 9.45 44.11
C TYR A 66 -6.92 10.65 44.94
N ASP A 67 -8.09 11.25 44.69
CA ASP A 67 -8.58 12.42 45.46
C ASP A 67 -8.88 12.09 46.94
N ARG A 68 -9.25 10.82 47.24
CA ARG A 68 -9.58 10.33 48.59
C ARG A 68 -8.36 9.83 49.37
N TYR A 69 -7.48 9.10 48.71
CA TYR A 69 -6.42 8.31 49.34
C TYR A 69 -5.00 8.73 48.89
N GLY A 70 -4.89 9.73 47.99
CA GLY A 70 -3.64 10.13 47.39
C GLY A 70 -3.02 9.03 46.53
N LYS A 71 -1.72 9.03 46.35
CA LYS A 71 -1.00 8.02 45.59
C LYS A 71 -1.19 6.60 46.12
N ALA A 72 -1.32 6.43 47.43
CA ALA A 72 -1.56 5.13 48.05
C ALA A 72 -2.87 4.46 47.57
N GLY A 73 -3.85 5.26 47.13
CA GLY A 73 -5.12 4.73 46.60
C GLY A 73 -5.08 4.24 45.15
N VAL A 74 -3.99 4.54 44.43
CA VAL A 74 -3.79 4.17 43.04
C VAL A 74 -2.50 3.39 42.79
N ASP A 75 -1.71 3.17 43.83
CA ASP A 75 -0.49 2.37 43.78
C ASP A 75 -0.82 0.87 43.85
N PRO A 76 -0.50 0.08 42.79
CA PRO A 76 -0.77 -1.35 42.76
C PRO A 76 -0.01 -2.15 43.83
N SER A 77 1.02 -1.58 44.42
CA SER A 77 1.82 -2.24 45.48
C SER A 77 1.21 -2.11 46.88
N ALA A 78 0.30 -1.19 47.12
CA ALA A 78 -0.34 -0.95 48.42
C ALA A 78 -1.59 -1.81 48.66
N ALA A 79 -2.19 -2.39 47.62
CA ALA A 79 -3.32 -3.35 47.73
C ALA A 79 -2.78 -4.76 47.92
N GLY A 80 -2.44 -5.13 49.13
CA GLY A 80 -2.03 -6.48 49.49
C GLY A 80 -3.10 -7.52 49.16
N GLY A 81 -2.88 -8.33 48.16
CA GLY A 81 -3.73 -9.46 47.83
C GLY A 81 -3.64 -9.93 46.36
N ALA A 82 -2.78 -10.92 46.10
CA ALA A 82 -2.80 -11.90 45.01
C ALA A 82 -3.11 -11.41 43.58
N GLY A 83 -2.08 -11.05 42.81
CA GLY A 83 -2.20 -10.87 41.36
C GLY A 83 -1.05 -10.02 40.80
N GLY A 84 0.13 -10.64 40.63
CA GLY A 84 1.39 -10.00 40.27
C GLY A 84 1.32 -9.05 39.08
N PHE A 85 1.60 -7.81 39.29
CA PHE A 85 1.99 -6.82 38.30
C PHE A 85 3.49 -6.51 38.40
N GLY A 86 4.29 -7.56 38.34
CA GLY A 86 5.75 -7.47 38.26
C GLY A 86 6.19 -7.56 36.82
N GLY A 87 6.16 -6.45 36.08
CA GLY A 87 6.53 -6.48 34.66
C GLY A 87 6.76 -5.16 33.97
N PHE A 88 6.97 -4.06 34.72
CA PHE A 88 7.27 -2.76 34.11
C PHE A 88 8.76 -2.39 34.09
N GLY A 89 9.62 -3.37 34.31
CA GLY A 89 11.09 -3.19 34.34
C GLY A 89 11.82 -3.58 33.07
N GLY A 90 11.19 -3.51 31.88
CA GLY A 90 11.83 -3.98 30.62
C GLY A 90 11.46 -3.19 29.39
N PHE A 91 11.40 -1.85 29.46
CA PHE A 91 11.19 -1.04 28.27
C PHE A 91 12.44 -0.18 28.00
N GLY A 92 13.53 -0.88 27.75
CA GLY A 92 14.72 -0.30 27.15
C GLY A 92 14.89 -0.92 25.77
N GLU A 93 14.98 -0.07 24.75
CA GLU A 93 15.40 -0.36 23.39
C GLU A 93 14.32 -0.78 22.38
N GLY A 94 13.79 0.21 21.63
CA GLY A 94 13.16 0.07 20.30
C GLY A 94 11.67 0.29 20.24
N MET A 95 11.18 1.51 20.05
CA MET A 95 10.25 1.75 19.38
C MET A 95 9.30 2.71 19.00
N GLY A 96 8.97 3.09 17.94
CA GLY A 96 7.96 3.95 17.38
C GLY A 96 6.56 3.36 17.42
N GLY A 97 5.62 4.15 17.91
CA GLY A 97 4.22 3.86 17.72
C GLY A 97 3.31 4.17 18.88
N PHE A 98 2.96 5.45 19.05
CA PHE A 98 2.02 5.92 20.07
C PHE A 98 0.57 5.45 19.86
N GLU A 99 0.23 4.92 18.68
CA GLU A 99 -1.11 4.41 18.37
C GLU A 99 -1.42 3.05 19.03
N ASN A 100 -0.41 2.24 19.34
CA ASN A 100 -0.62 0.92 19.97
C ASN A 100 -0.72 0.95 21.50
N PHE A 101 -0.48 2.09 22.15
CA PHE A 101 -0.52 2.17 23.60
C PHE A 101 -1.95 2.07 24.17
N SER A 102 -2.93 2.57 23.41
CA SER A 102 -4.35 2.49 23.79
C SER A 102 -4.89 1.05 23.69
N ASP A 103 -4.43 0.28 22.69
CA ASP A 103 -4.89 -1.10 22.45
C ASP A 103 -4.28 -2.07 23.46
N ILE A 104 -2.99 -1.93 23.78
CA ILE A 104 -2.30 -2.77 24.77
C ILE A 104 -2.83 -2.49 26.19
N PHE A 105 -3.16 -1.23 26.49
CA PHE A 105 -3.71 -0.86 27.78
C PHE A 105 -5.16 -1.34 27.97
N GLY A 106 -5.96 -1.34 26.89
CA GLY A 106 -7.31 -1.89 26.88
C GLY A 106 -7.36 -3.41 27.07
N GLU A 107 -6.38 -4.12 26.52
CA GLU A 107 -6.30 -5.58 26.62
C GLU A 107 -5.80 -6.08 27.98
N ILE A 108 -4.90 -5.33 28.63
CA ILE A 108 -4.33 -5.68 29.95
C ILE A 108 -5.26 -5.26 31.11
N PHE A 109 -5.95 -4.12 31.00
CA PHE A 109 -6.80 -3.61 32.08
C PHE A 109 -8.30 -3.90 31.95
N GLY A 110 -8.79 -4.14 30.71
CA GLY A 110 -10.19 -4.53 30.46
C GLY A 110 -10.48 -6.00 30.74
N GLY A 111 -9.47 -6.85 30.91
CA GLY A 111 -9.60 -8.31 30.98
C GLY A 111 -9.80 -8.94 32.36
N ALA A 112 -9.73 -8.17 33.46
CA ALA A 112 -9.72 -8.76 34.81
C ALA A 112 -11.10 -8.86 35.50
N ALA A 113 -12.19 -8.44 34.88
CA ALA A 113 -13.51 -8.47 35.52
C ALA A 113 -14.61 -8.98 34.58
N ARG A 114 -14.55 -10.23 34.19
CA ARG A 114 -15.75 -11.08 33.93
C ARG A 114 -15.28 -12.43 33.42
N GLY A 115 -15.39 -13.45 34.22
CA GLY A 115 -15.42 -14.88 33.84
C GLY A 115 -16.65 -15.17 32.95
N GLY A 116 -16.76 -14.44 31.82
CA GLY A 116 -17.75 -14.67 30.78
C GLY A 116 -17.18 -15.68 29.77
N ARG A 117 -17.92 -16.74 29.44
CA ARG A 117 -17.64 -17.65 28.34
C ARG A 117 -17.16 -16.84 27.15
N ARG A 118 -15.88 -16.98 26.74
CA ARG A 118 -15.38 -16.48 25.45
C ARG A 118 -16.28 -17.10 24.38
N GLY A 119 -17.15 -16.28 23.80
CA GLY A 119 -17.89 -16.64 22.60
C GLY A 119 -16.91 -17.08 21.49
N PRO A 120 -17.39 -17.77 20.45
CA PRO A 120 -16.51 -18.18 19.35
C PRO A 120 -15.80 -16.96 18.80
N GLN A 121 -14.45 -17.00 18.80
CA GLN A 121 -13.66 -15.90 18.25
C GLN A 121 -13.99 -15.73 16.78
N VAL A 122 -14.40 -14.53 16.45
CA VAL A 122 -14.76 -14.11 15.08
C VAL A 122 -13.46 -13.71 14.37
N PHE A 123 -13.16 -14.31 13.23
CA PHE A 123 -11.96 -14.00 12.44
C PHE A 123 -12.36 -13.41 11.10
N ARG A 124 -11.74 -12.28 10.75
CA ARG A 124 -11.85 -11.70 9.42
C ARG A 124 -11.24 -12.65 8.38
N GLY A 125 -11.83 -12.71 7.19
CA GLY A 125 -11.30 -13.45 6.05
C GLY A 125 -9.99 -12.84 5.55
N ALA A 126 -9.19 -13.66 4.86
CA ALA A 126 -7.96 -13.20 4.26
C ALA A 126 -8.23 -12.29 3.05
N ASP A 127 -7.35 -11.31 2.86
CA ASP A 127 -7.36 -10.49 1.65
C ASP A 127 -6.77 -11.29 0.48
N VAL A 128 -7.33 -11.09 -0.71
CA VAL A 128 -6.92 -11.78 -1.94
C VAL A 128 -6.29 -10.79 -2.90
N SER A 129 -5.22 -11.20 -3.58
CA SER A 129 -4.59 -10.42 -4.63
C SER A 129 -4.83 -11.08 -5.99
N TYR A 130 -5.19 -10.28 -6.99
CA TYR A 130 -5.43 -10.70 -8.35
C TYR A 130 -4.71 -9.75 -9.32
N SER A 131 -4.01 -10.29 -10.33
CA SER A 131 -3.35 -9.49 -11.36
C SER A 131 -4.23 -9.45 -12.61
N LEU A 132 -4.56 -8.24 -13.07
CA LEU A 132 -5.34 -7.99 -14.27
C LEU A 132 -4.47 -7.33 -15.32
N GLU A 133 -4.29 -8.00 -16.45
CA GLU A 133 -3.62 -7.43 -17.62
C GLU A 133 -4.63 -6.64 -18.45
N ILE A 134 -4.27 -5.40 -18.78
CA ILE A 134 -5.06 -4.50 -19.62
C ILE A 134 -4.20 -3.92 -20.74
N THR A 135 -4.83 -3.41 -21.78
CA THR A 135 -4.13 -2.70 -22.86
C THR A 135 -3.90 -1.23 -22.47
N LEU A 136 -3.00 -0.55 -23.18
CA LEU A 136 -2.73 0.87 -22.96
C LEU A 136 -3.97 1.73 -23.23
N GLU A 137 -4.75 1.40 -24.24
CA GLU A 137 -6.00 2.11 -24.58
C GLU A 137 -7.04 1.99 -23.45
N GLN A 138 -7.15 0.80 -22.85
CA GLN A 138 -8.02 0.60 -21.68
C GLN A 138 -7.55 1.41 -20.49
N ALA A 139 -6.24 1.53 -20.29
CA ALA A 139 -5.68 2.35 -19.21
C ALA A 139 -5.91 3.86 -19.44
N VAL A 140 -5.82 4.32 -20.70
CA VAL A 140 -6.02 5.73 -21.05
C VAL A 140 -7.50 6.12 -21.03
N ASN A 141 -8.36 5.30 -21.65
CA ASN A 141 -9.78 5.62 -21.80
C ASN A 141 -10.64 5.19 -20.62
N GLY A 142 -10.10 4.33 -19.75
CA GLY A 142 -10.86 3.61 -18.75
C GLY A 142 -11.67 2.48 -19.40
N ALA A 143 -12.02 1.49 -18.63
CA ALA A 143 -12.82 0.37 -19.11
C ALA A 143 -13.58 -0.31 -17.99
N LYS A 144 -14.71 -0.94 -18.31
CA LYS A 144 -15.37 -1.90 -17.44
C LYS A 144 -15.00 -3.30 -17.89
N THR A 145 -14.53 -4.09 -16.98
CA THR A 145 -14.03 -5.43 -17.30
C THR A 145 -14.51 -6.44 -16.27
N ASP A 146 -14.98 -7.58 -16.74
CA ASP A 146 -15.33 -8.70 -15.87
C ASP A 146 -14.12 -9.56 -15.59
N ILE A 147 -13.85 -9.77 -14.31
CA ILE A 147 -12.80 -10.71 -13.87
C ILE A 147 -13.41 -11.95 -13.24
N ARG A 148 -12.76 -13.09 -13.43
CA ARG A 148 -13.12 -14.36 -12.79
C ARG A 148 -12.11 -14.66 -11.69
N VAL A 149 -12.55 -14.49 -10.46
CA VAL A 149 -11.68 -14.70 -9.31
C VAL A 149 -12.05 -15.99 -8.60
N PRO A 150 -11.11 -16.93 -8.44
CA PRO A 150 -11.32 -18.09 -7.60
C PRO A 150 -11.37 -17.64 -6.13
N VAL A 151 -12.48 -17.85 -5.48
CA VAL A 151 -12.70 -17.51 -4.08
C VAL A 151 -13.15 -18.73 -3.30
N TRP A 152 -12.94 -18.68 -1.99
CA TRP A 152 -13.56 -19.62 -1.08
C TRP A 152 -14.95 -19.07 -0.72
N ASP A 153 -15.98 -19.86 -0.92
CA ASP A 153 -17.33 -19.55 -0.47
C ASP A 153 -17.70 -20.41 0.73
N GLU A 154 -18.71 -19.94 1.44
CA GLU A 154 -19.34 -20.75 2.48
C GLU A 154 -19.95 -22.00 1.87
N CYS A 155 -19.71 -23.15 2.46
CA CYS A 155 -20.27 -24.41 1.98
C CYS A 155 -21.80 -24.41 2.10
N HIS A 156 -22.48 -24.56 0.98
CA HIS A 156 -23.94 -24.53 0.93
C HIS A 156 -24.60 -25.65 1.75
N THR A 157 -23.94 -26.81 1.89
CA THR A 157 -24.49 -27.95 2.60
C THR A 157 -24.42 -27.81 4.12
N CYS A 158 -23.39 -27.18 4.64
CA CYS A 158 -23.20 -27.07 6.10
C CYS A 158 -23.23 -25.62 6.61
N HIS A 159 -23.43 -24.63 5.76
CA HIS A 159 -23.46 -23.22 6.11
C HIS A 159 -22.31 -22.82 7.04
N GLY A 160 -21.08 -23.11 6.59
CA GLY A 160 -19.86 -22.73 7.29
C GLY A 160 -19.50 -23.55 8.53
N THR A 161 -20.37 -24.41 9.02
CA THR A 161 -20.13 -25.19 10.25
C THR A 161 -19.06 -26.28 10.10
N GLY A 162 -18.87 -26.77 8.89
CA GLY A 162 -18.01 -27.92 8.60
C GLY A 162 -18.58 -29.29 9.03
N CYS A 163 -19.73 -29.29 9.70
CA CYS A 163 -20.37 -30.52 10.19
C CYS A 163 -21.38 -31.05 9.15
N LYS A 164 -21.62 -32.36 9.19
CA LYS A 164 -22.72 -32.97 8.44
C LYS A 164 -24.05 -32.35 8.85
N PRO A 165 -24.97 -32.05 7.90
CA PRO A 165 -26.30 -31.53 8.23
C PRO A 165 -26.99 -32.36 9.31
N GLY A 166 -27.54 -31.67 10.33
CA GLY A 166 -28.17 -32.32 11.48
C GLY A 166 -27.20 -32.70 12.60
N THR A 167 -25.89 -32.52 12.43
CA THR A 167 -24.88 -32.71 13.48
C THR A 167 -24.22 -31.36 13.82
N GLY A 168 -23.58 -31.27 14.99
CA GLY A 168 -22.92 -30.06 15.46
C GLY A 168 -21.47 -30.32 15.87
N LYS A 169 -20.75 -29.24 16.10
CA LYS A 169 -19.44 -29.28 16.71
C LYS A 169 -19.57 -29.79 18.17
N LYS A 170 -18.66 -30.62 18.61
CA LYS A 170 -18.61 -31.11 19.98
C LYS A 170 -17.46 -30.45 20.73
N THR A 171 -17.64 -30.20 22.01
CA THR A 171 -16.59 -29.69 22.88
C THR A 171 -15.39 -30.64 22.87
N CYS A 172 -14.19 -30.13 22.67
CA CYS A 172 -12.98 -30.93 22.66
C CYS A 172 -12.77 -31.57 24.03
N PRO A 173 -12.72 -32.93 24.14
CA PRO A 173 -12.57 -33.59 25.41
C PRO A 173 -11.20 -33.37 26.06
N HIS A 174 -10.18 -33.08 25.26
CA HIS A 174 -8.80 -32.92 25.73
C HIS A 174 -8.58 -31.59 26.46
N CYS A 175 -9.09 -30.47 25.95
CA CYS A 175 -9.00 -29.16 26.58
C CYS A 175 -10.32 -28.70 27.22
N ARG A 176 -11.37 -29.48 27.16
CA ARG A 176 -12.70 -29.17 27.71
C ARG A 176 -13.25 -27.82 27.23
N GLY A 177 -12.95 -27.45 25.96
CA GLY A 177 -13.44 -26.25 25.34
C GLY A 177 -12.50 -25.04 25.46
N THR A 178 -11.41 -25.12 26.23
CA THR A 178 -10.50 -23.98 26.45
C THR A 178 -9.60 -23.65 25.25
N GLY A 179 -9.41 -24.61 24.32
CA GLY A 179 -8.50 -24.47 23.18
C GLY A 179 -7.03 -24.62 23.53
N THR A 180 -6.69 -24.58 24.83
CA THR A 180 -5.30 -24.68 25.33
C THR A 180 -5.18 -25.73 26.39
N ILE A 181 -3.99 -26.27 26.56
CA ILE A 181 -3.62 -27.20 27.64
C ILE A 181 -2.46 -26.63 28.42
N ASN A 182 -2.50 -26.74 29.74
CA ASN A 182 -1.40 -26.37 30.61
C ASN A 182 -0.47 -27.56 30.77
N MET A 183 0.75 -27.45 30.29
CA MET A 183 1.80 -28.43 30.57
C MET A 183 2.65 -27.90 31.74
N SER A 184 2.72 -28.70 32.82
CA SER A 184 3.58 -28.41 33.95
C SER A 184 4.90 -29.17 33.77
N ASN A 185 5.98 -28.41 33.65
CA ASN A 185 7.34 -28.97 33.61
C ASN A 185 8.09 -28.46 34.85
N GLY A 186 7.90 -29.14 35.96
CA GLY A 186 8.41 -28.74 37.28
C GLY A 186 7.67 -27.51 37.83
N PHE A 187 8.40 -26.41 38.04
CA PHE A 187 7.84 -25.15 38.57
C PHE A 187 7.31 -24.20 37.48
N LEU A 188 7.50 -24.50 36.18
CA LEU A 188 7.02 -23.70 35.05
C LEU A 188 5.71 -24.33 34.51
N GLN A 189 4.65 -23.50 34.48
CA GLN A 189 3.42 -23.85 33.75
C GLN A 189 3.47 -23.15 32.40
N VAL A 190 3.52 -23.94 31.33
CA VAL A 190 3.49 -23.43 29.95
C VAL A 190 2.12 -23.74 29.35
N GLN A 191 1.44 -22.70 28.90
CA GLN A 191 0.19 -22.85 28.18
C GLN A 191 0.48 -23.14 26.70
N GLN A 192 0.02 -24.30 26.23
CA GLN A 192 0.21 -24.75 24.85
C GLN A 192 -1.13 -24.89 24.16
N THR A 193 -1.16 -24.57 22.85
CA THR A 193 -2.34 -24.82 22.00
C THR A 193 -2.69 -26.30 22.03
N CYS A 194 -3.96 -26.62 22.27
CA CYS A 194 -4.43 -27.99 22.29
C CYS A 194 -4.21 -28.70 20.95
N PRO A 195 -3.41 -29.74 20.85
CA PRO A 195 -3.11 -30.43 19.60
C PRO A 195 -4.33 -31.11 18.97
N HIS A 196 -5.32 -31.43 19.78
CA HIS A 196 -6.51 -32.19 19.32
C HIS A 196 -7.51 -31.27 18.58
N CYS A 197 -7.71 -30.04 19.03
CA CYS A 197 -8.62 -29.06 18.41
C CYS A 197 -7.90 -27.89 17.76
N GLN A 198 -6.58 -27.90 17.80
CA GLN A 198 -5.75 -26.82 17.22
C GLN A 198 -6.17 -25.39 17.66
N GLY A 199 -6.55 -25.26 18.92
CA GLY A 199 -6.94 -23.98 19.51
C GLY A 199 -8.42 -23.64 19.42
N THR A 200 -9.24 -24.36 18.66
CA THR A 200 -10.66 -24.05 18.46
C THR A 200 -11.54 -24.35 19.69
N GLY A 201 -11.09 -25.23 20.58
CA GLY A 201 -11.91 -25.72 21.71
C GLY A 201 -12.99 -26.72 21.32
N GLU A 202 -13.25 -26.87 20.01
CA GLU A 202 -14.30 -27.73 19.47
C GLU A 202 -13.73 -28.72 18.45
N ILE A 203 -14.39 -29.87 18.28
CA ILE A 203 -14.04 -30.89 17.29
C ILE A 203 -15.25 -31.25 16.44
N ILE A 204 -14.99 -31.56 15.17
CA ILE A 204 -16.01 -32.04 14.23
C ILE A 204 -15.91 -33.55 14.19
N SER A 205 -16.92 -34.24 14.77
CA SER A 205 -16.98 -35.71 14.76
C SER A 205 -17.45 -36.27 13.41
N ASP A 206 -18.42 -35.59 12.84
CA ASP A 206 -19.04 -35.95 11.55
C ASP A 206 -18.82 -34.85 10.53
N PRO A 207 -17.76 -34.90 9.70
CA PRO A 207 -17.45 -33.88 8.75
C PRO A 207 -18.48 -33.82 7.61
N CYS A 208 -18.76 -32.62 7.15
CA CYS A 208 -19.60 -32.40 5.98
C CYS A 208 -19.01 -33.07 4.74
N PRO A 209 -19.80 -33.86 3.99
CA PRO A 209 -19.28 -34.64 2.85
C PRO A 209 -18.77 -33.75 1.71
N GLU A 210 -19.31 -32.53 1.54
CA GLU A 210 -18.92 -31.62 0.49
C GLU A 210 -17.61 -30.89 0.81
N CYS A 211 -17.53 -30.21 1.96
CA CYS A 211 -16.36 -29.42 2.34
C CYS A 211 -15.34 -30.18 3.21
N ARG A 212 -15.64 -31.42 3.58
CA ARG A 212 -14.75 -32.29 4.40
C ARG A 212 -14.28 -31.64 5.70
N GLY A 213 -15.17 -30.91 6.36
CA GLY A 213 -14.88 -30.27 7.64
C GLY A 213 -14.35 -28.82 7.54
N THR A 214 -14.00 -28.33 6.36
CA THR A 214 -13.45 -26.98 6.19
C THR A 214 -14.49 -25.87 6.34
N GLY A 215 -15.77 -26.18 6.14
CA GLY A 215 -16.85 -25.21 6.11
C GLY A 215 -16.92 -24.37 4.84
N ARG A 216 -15.98 -24.60 3.88
CA ARG A 216 -15.81 -23.76 2.68
C ARG A 216 -15.65 -24.61 1.43
N THR A 217 -16.11 -24.09 0.30
CA THR A 217 -15.96 -24.68 -1.02
C THR A 217 -15.32 -23.69 -1.98
N ARG A 218 -14.55 -24.15 -2.94
CA ARG A 218 -14.01 -23.28 -4.00
C ARG A 218 -15.12 -22.95 -4.97
N SER A 219 -15.28 -21.68 -5.28
CA SER A 219 -16.14 -21.17 -6.33
C SER A 219 -15.39 -20.15 -7.19
N THR A 220 -15.93 -19.87 -8.37
CA THR A 220 -15.41 -18.80 -9.21
C THR A 220 -16.47 -17.70 -9.29
N LYS A 221 -16.15 -16.51 -8.81
CA LYS A 221 -17.04 -15.35 -8.91
C LYS A 221 -16.62 -14.46 -10.06
N THR A 222 -17.60 -14.07 -10.87
CA THR A 222 -17.41 -13.02 -11.87
C THR A 222 -17.71 -11.68 -11.19
N LEU A 223 -16.75 -10.77 -11.25
CA LEU A 223 -16.84 -9.44 -10.65
C LEU A 223 -16.58 -8.40 -11.74
N GLU A 224 -17.49 -7.45 -11.91
CA GLU A 224 -17.27 -6.28 -12.74
C GLU A 224 -16.36 -5.29 -12.03
N ILE A 225 -15.30 -4.84 -12.71
CA ILE A 225 -14.36 -3.83 -12.24
C ILE A 225 -14.44 -2.62 -13.14
N ASP A 226 -14.55 -1.46 -12.53
CA ASP A 226 -14.43 -0.17 -13.21
C ASP A 226 -12.98 0.30 -13.12
N ILE A 227 -12.30 0.33 -14.27
CA ILE A 227 -10.92 0.76 -14.42
C ILE A 227 -10.94 2.27 -14.71
N PRO A 228 -10.45 3.11 -13.80
CA PRO A 228 -10.48 4.55 -14.02
C PRO A 228 -9.50 4.98 -15.10
N ARG A 229 -9.86 6.05 -15.80
CA ARG A 229 -9.02 6.68 -16.83
C ARG A 229 -7.69 7.14 -16.27
N GLY A 230 -6.62 6.83 -16.97
CA GLY A 230 -5.27 7.26 -16.56
C GLY A 230 -4.60 6.38 -15.53
N ILE A 231 -5.17 5.23 -15.19
CA ILE A 231 -4.58 4.31 -14.21
C ILE A 231 -3.14 3.96 -14.58
N ALA A 232 -2.25 3.94 -13.59
CA ALA A 232 -0.84 3.63 -13.79
C ALA A 232 -0.55 2.12 -13.69
N ASN A 233 0.53 1.69 -14.33
CA ASN A 233 1.01 0.31 -14.20
C ASN A 233 1.38 0.00 -12.76
N GLY A 234 1.02 -1.19 -12.28
CA GLY A 234 1.25 -1.62 -10.90
C GLY A 234 0.27 -1.05 -9.87
N GLN A 235 -0.65 -0.17 -10.26
CA GLN A 235 -1.64 0.39 -9.35
C GLN A 235 -2.66 -0.67 -8.92
N ARG A 236 -3.18 -0.54 -7.69
CA ARG A 236 -4.12 -1.50 -7.11
C ARG A 236 -5.50 -0.89 -6.92
N ILE A 237 -6.51 -1.64 -7.35
CA ILE A 237 -7.93 -1.33 -7.10
C ILE A 237 -8.39 -2.24 -5.96
N ARG A 238 -8.95 -1.65 -4.90
CA ARG A 238 -9.48 -2.38 -3.76
C ARG A 238 -10.98 -2.58 -3.93
N LEU A 239 -11.43 -3.82 -3.88
CA LEU A 239 -12.83 -4.22 -3.84
C LEU A 239 -13.15 -4.73 -2.42
N SER A 240 -13.79 -3.89 -1.62
CA SER A 240 -14.07 -4.20 -0.22
C SER A 240 -15.02 -5.39 -0.07
N GLY A 241 -14.68 -6.31 0.86
CA GLY A 241 -15.49 -7.49 1.16
C GLY A 241 -15.55 -8.55 0.05
N LYS A 242 -14.69 -8.46 -0.97
CA LYS A 242 -14.63 -9.44 -2.08
C LYS A 242 -13.48 -10.44 -1.95
N GLY A 243 -12.76 -10.43 -0.82
CA GLY A 243 -11.75 -11.42 -0.47
C GLY A 243 -12.36 -12.73 0.07
N GLU A 244 -11.57 -13.49 0.84
CA GLU A 244 -12.06 -14.72 1.47
C GLU A 244 -13.11 -14.45 2.55
N PRO A 245 -14.10 -15.33 2.75
CA PRO A 245 -15.07 -15.21 3.83
C PRO A 245 -14.38 -15.39 5.18
N GLY A 246 -14.85 -14.63 6.18
CA GLY A 246 -14.40 -14.77 7.55
C GLY A 246 -14.76 -16.13 8.17
N ARG A 247 -14.23 -16.41 9.35
CA ARG A 247 -14.59 -17.61 10.13
C ARG A 247 -15.50 -17.22 11.28
N ASN A 248 -16.39 -18.13 11.67
CA ASN A 248 -17.34 -17.95 12.77
C ASN A 248 -18.21 -16.70 12.63
N GLY A 249 -18.67 -16.38 11.41
CA GLY A 249 -19.48 -15.18 11.16
C GLY A 249 -18.64 -13.89 11.02
N GLY A 250 -17.33 -13.99 10.86
CA GLY A 250 -16.46 -12.84 10.64
C GLY A 250 -16.68 -12.19 9.28
N PRO A 251 -16.31 -10.91 9.12
CA PRO A 251 -16.41 -10.20 7.84
C PRO A 251 -15.44 -10.81 6.83
N SER A 252 -15.80 -10.74 5.55
CA SER A 252 -14.89 -11.12 4.46
C SER A 252 -13.69 -10.18 4.39
N GLY A 253 -12.57 -10.68 3.86
CA GLY A 253 -11.43 -9.87 3.45
C GLY A 253 -11.72 -9.02 2.23
N ASP A 254 -10.73 -8.33 1.72
CA ASP A 254 -10.82 -7.50 0.53
C ASP A 254 -10.11 -8.17 -0.66
N LEU A 255 -10.52 -7.82 -1.88
CA LEU A 255 -9.83 -8.19 -3.10
C LEU A 255 -9.04 -6.99 -3.61
N TYR A 256 -7.73 -7.17 -3.78
CA TYR A 256 -6.84 -6.20 -4.39
C TYR A 256 -6.52 -6.63 -5.82
N VAL A 257 -6.99 -5.85 -6.79
CA VAL A 257 -6.70 -6.08 -8.19
C VAL A 257 -5.53 -5.19 -8.60
N GLN A 258 -4.40 -5.82 -8.88
CA GLN A 258 -3.21 -5.14 -9.38
C GLN A 258 -3.29 -5.05 -10.90
N ILE A 259 -3.20 -3.85 -11.43
CA ILE A 259 -3.26 -3.57 -12.86
C ILE A 259 -1.87 -3.75 -13.46
N ILE A 260 -1.79 -4.52 -14.54
CA ILE A 260 -0.59 -4.70 -15.35
C ILE A 260 -0.93 -4.21 -16.76
N ILE A 261 -0.27 -3.14 -17.21
CA ILE A 261 -0.45 -2.61 -18.56
C ILE A 261 0.51 -3.35 -19.49
N LYS A 262 -0.04 -3.93 -20.56
CA LYS A 262 0.77 -4.59 -21.60
C LYS A 262 1.60 -3.55 -22.35
N GLU A 263 2.78 -3.95 -22.79
CA GLU A 263 3.58 -3.16 -23.71
C GLU A 263 2.78 -2.92 -24.99
N HIS A 264 2.87 -1.69 -25.49
CA HIS A 264 2.19 -1.29 -26.72
C HIS A 264 3.18 -1.24 -27.88
N GLU A 265 2.75 -1.62 -29.08
CA GLU A 265 3.64 -1.74 -30.26
C GLU A 265 4.20 -0.39 -30.72
N ILE A 266 3.48 0.72 -30.50
CA ILE A 266 3.82 2.05 -31.00
C ILE A 266 4.21 3.00 -29.86
N PHE A 267 3.47 2.94 -28.73
CA PHE A 267 3.59 3.94 -27.66
C PHE A 267 4.32 3.38 -26.45
N GLU A 268 5.26 4.16 -25.93
CA GLU A 268 5.85 3.97 -24.62
C GLU A 268 5.28 5.04 -23.68
N ARG A 269 4.85 4.61 -22.48
CA ARG A 269 4.26 5.53 -21.50
C ARG A 269 5.27 5.92 -20.43
N ASP A 270 5.49 7.21 -20.24
CA ASP A 270 6.25 7.78 -19.12
C ASP A 270 5.36 8.73 -18.30
N GLY A 271 4.89 8.23 -17.16
CA GLY A 271 3.94 8.97 -16.32
C GLY A 271 2.60 9.26 -17.04
N ASP A 272 2.34 10.52 -17.30
CA ASP A 272 1.16 11.00 -18.05
C ASP A 272 1.50 11.27 -19.52
N ASP A 273 2.76 11.22 -19.91
CA ASP A 273 3.22 11.47 -21.28
C ASP A 273 3.36 10.15 -22.05
N LEU A 274 3.28 10.27 -23.37
CA LEU A 274 3.49 9.17 -24.31
C LEU A 274 4.67 9.49 -25.20
N HIS A 275 5.39 8.48 -25.60
CA HIS A 275 6.50 8.53 -26.54
C HIS A 275 6.23 7.59 -27.69
N GLU A 276 6.58 7.99 -28.91
CA GLU A 276 6.54 7.15 -30.09
C GLU A 276 7.73 7.47 -31.00
N ASP A 277 8.20 6.47 -31.72
CA ASP A 277 9.22 6.60 -32.74
C ASP A 277 8.61 6.73 -34.11
N LEU A 278 8.86 7.88 -34.78
CA LEU A 278 8.38 8.17 -36.11
C LEU A 278 9.50 7.98 -37.13
N PRO A 279 9.47 6.91 -37.92
CA PRO A 279 10.39 6.77 -39.04
C PRO A 279 9.99 7.72 -40.18
N LEU A 280 10.92 8.59 -40.57
CA LEU A 280 10.76 9.51 -41.71
C LEU A 280 11.67 9.09 -42.84
N SER A 281 11.15 9.16 -44.06
CA SER A 281 12.02 9.03 -45.23
C SER A 281 13.04 10.18 -45.27
N PHE A 282 14.24 9.90 -45.77
CA PHE A 282 15.26 10.92 -46.01
C PHE A 282 14.70 12.12 -46.83
N ALA A 283 13.88 11.85 -47.85
CA ALA A 283 13.28 12.91 -48.66
C ALA A 283 12.33 13.80 -47.87
N THR A 284 11.45 13.20 -47.06
CA THR A 284 10.53 13.96 -46.17
C THR A 284 11.30 14.77 -45.12
N ALA A 285 12.35 14.22 -44.56
CA ALA A 285 13.19 14.93 -43.59
C ALA A 285 13.93 16.12 -44.20
N ALA A 286 14.38 15.99 -45.48
CA ALA A 286 15.10 17.03 -46.17
C ALA A 286 14.17 18.16 -46.71
N LEU A 287 13.06 17.79 -47.31
CA LEU A 287 12.16 18.69 -48.00
C LEU A 287 11.03 19.27 -47.10
N GLY A 288 10.83 18.68 -45.95
CA GLY A 288 9.66 18.94 -45.09
C GLY A 288 8.39 18.26 -45.67
N GLY A 289 7.27 18.50 -45.02
CA GLY A 289 5.98 17.99 -45.46
C GLY A 289 5.04 17.69 -44.31
N GLU A 290 3.88 17.15 -44.64
CA GLU A 290 2.91 16.67 -43.66
C GLU A 290 3.00 15.15 -43.52
N VAL A 291 2.98 14.69 -42.29
CA VAL A 291 2.98 13.27 -41.97
C VAL A 291 1.86 12.99 -40.97
N SER A 292 1.15 11.90 -41.21
CA SER A 292 0.15 11.40 -40.26
C SER A 292 0.82 10.60 -39.15
N VAL A 293 0.42 10.89 -37.92
CA VAL A 293 0.93 10.26 -36.70
C VAL A 293 -0.25 9.71 -35.92
N PRO A 294 -0.21 8.45 -35.46
CA PRO A 294 -1.26 7.91 -34.62
C PRO A 294 -1.28 8.63 -33.27
N THR A 295 -2.44 8.74 -32.67
CA THR A 295 -2.61 9.15 -31.27
C THR A 295 -3.62 8.23 -30.60
N MET A 296 -3.73 8.25 -29.29
CA MET A 296 -4.69 7.43 -28.57
C MET A 296 -6.16 7.67 -28.97
N ASP A 297 -6.46 8.86 -29.46
CA ASP A 297 -7.83 9.21 -29.87
C ASP A 297 -8.06 9.00 -31.38
N THR A 298 -7.15 9.53 -32.21
CA THR A 298 -7.28 9.59 -33.67
C THR A 298 -5.92 9.81 -34.32
N GLU A 299 -5.87 9.64 -35.64
CA GLU A 299 -4.72 10.04 -36.44
C GLU A 299 -4.62 11.57 -36.52
N THR A 300 -3.44 12.12 -36.32
CA THR A 300 -3.17 13.57 -36.35
C THR A 300 -2.10 13.88 -37.36
N ARG A 301 -2.33 14.91 -38.22
CA ARG A 301 -1.31 15.38 -39.15
C ARG A 301 -0.40 16.38 -38.48
N ILE A 302 0.90 16.17 -38.66
CA ILE A 302 1.95 17.07 -38.16
C ILE A 302 2.79 17.57 -39.33
N THR A 303 3.22 18.82 -39.23
CA THR A 303 4.11 19.45 -40.24
C THR A 303 5.56 19.20 -39.83
N ILE A 304 6.32 18.55 -40.69
CA ILE A 304 7.74 18.35 -40.58
C ILE A 304 8.48 19.51 -41.25
N PRO A 305 9.25 20.32 -40.51
CA PRO A 305 10.06 21.38 -41.13
C PRO A 305 11.16 20.82 -42.05
N GLU A 306 11.52 21.59 -43.07
CA GLU A 306 12.68 21.27 -43.92
C GLU A 306 13.95 21.10 -43.12
N GLY A 307 14.79 20.15 -43.51
CA GLY A 307 16.06 19.88 -42.84
C GLY A 307 15.93 19.28 -41.46
N THR A 308 14.79 18.63 -41.13
CA THR A 308 14.59 17.93 -39.88
C THR A 308 15.60 16.81 -39.72
N GLN A 309 16.33 16.83 -38.60
CA GLN A 309 17.36 15.84 -38.28
C GLN A 309 16.81 14.68 -37.47
N SER A 310 17.45 13.50 -37.62
CA SER A 310 17.18 12.37 -36.74
C SER A 310 17.48 12.71 -35.27
N GLY A 311 16.63 12.25 -34.35
CA GLY A 311 16.69 12.60 -32.94
C GLY A 311 15.96 13.88 -32.56
N LYS A 312 15.31 14.56 -33.53
CA LYS A 312 14.41 15.69 -33.22
C LYS A 312 13.16 15.16 -32.55
N VAL A 313 12.72 15.81 -31.47
CA VAL A 313 11.50 15.48 -30.77
C VAL A 313 10.43 16.55 -31.06
N LEU A 314 9.26 16.11 -31.49
CA LEU A 314 8.10 16.94 -31.73
C LEU A 314 7.08 16.68 -30.61
N ARG A 315 6.56 17.76 -29.99
CA ARG A 315 5.62 17.67 -28.88
C ARG A 315 4.21 17.97 -29.34
N LEU A 316 3.29 17.05 -29.16
CA LEU A 316 1.86 17.20 -29.38
C LEU A 316 1.16 17.38 -28.04
N ARG A 317 0.77 18.60 -27.74
CA ARG A 317 0.17 18.97 -26.47
C ARG A 317 -1.19 18.32 -26.25
N GLY A 318 -1.41 17.78 -25.04
CA GLY A 318 -2.68 17.19 -24.63
C GLY A 318 -3.04 15.88 -25.36
N LYS A 319 -2.05 15.21 -25.97
CA LYS A 319 -2.20 13.92 -26.64
C LYS A 319 -1.65 12.73 -25.86
N GLY A 320 -1.25 12.94 -24.61
CA GLY A 320 -0.84 11.93 -23.66
C GLY A 320 -2.00 11.31 -22.88
N VAL A 321 -1.68 10.68 -21.75
CA VAL A 321 -2.58 9.99 -20.85
C VAL A 321 -3.24 11.01 -19.89
N PRO A 322 -4.53 10.87 -19.59
CA PRO A 322 -5.16 11.70 -18.58
C PRO A 322 -4.63 11.36 -17.18
N ASN A 323 -4.28 12.36 -16.40
CA ASN A 323 -3.89 12.18 -15.01
C ASN A 323 -5.09 11.75 -14.16
N LEU A 324 -4.94 10.71 -13.37
CA LEU A 324 -6.01 10.12 -12.56
C LEU A 324 -6.63 11.10 -11.55
N ARG A 325 -5.86 12.08 -11.05
CA ARG A 325 -6.32 13.03 -10.02
C ARG A 325 -6.88 14.33 -10.62
N THR A 326 -6.17 14.87 -11.61
CA THR A 326 -6.49 16.19 -12.18
C THR A 326 -7.35 16.10 -13.44
N GLY A 327 -7.36 14.95 -14.12
CA GLY A 327 -8.00 14.76 -15.42
C GLY A 327 -7.29 15.46 -16.58
N GLN A 328 -6.21 16.21 -16.32
CA GLN A 328 -5.43 16.86 -17.37
C GLN A 328 -4.66 15.82 -18.17
N LYS A 329 -4.68 15.93 -19.50
CA LYS A 329 -3.89 15.05 -20.37
C LYS A 329 -2.45 15.52 -20.42
N GLY A 330 -1.51 14.59 -20.35
CA GLY A 330 -0.12 14.78 -20.69
C GLY A 330 0.08 15.02 -22.19
N ASP A 331 1.29 14.96 -22.65
CA ASP A 331 1.67 15.23 -24.04
C ASP A 331 2.16 13.98 -24.75
N LEU A 332 2.16 14.00 -26.08
CA LEU A 332 2.79 12.97 -26.90
C LEU A 332 4.09 13.52 -27.48
N TYR A 333 5.19 12.84 -27.21
CA TYR A 333 6.51 13.14 -27.75
C TYR A 333 6.83 12.19 -28.91
N VAL A 334 6.89 12.78 -30.11
CA VAL A 334 7.21 12.06 -31.34
C VAL A 334 8.70 12.18 -31.61
N HIS A 335 9.42 11.10 -31.48
CA HIS A 335 10.85 11.00 -31.73
C HIS A 335 11.09 10.71 -33.21
N VAL A 336 11.61 11.69 -33.91
CA VAL A 336 11.88 11.56 -35.35
C VAL A 336 13.13 10.72 -35.57
N TYR A 337 12.99 9.66 -36.32
CA TYR A 337 14.07 8.82 -36.79
C TYR A 337 14.12 8.87 -38.34
N VAL A 338 15.26 9.33 -38.91
CA VAL A 338 15.42 9.39 -40.36
C VAL A 338 15.92 8.03 -40.86
N GLU A 339 15.07 7.38 -41.64
CA GLU A 339 15.38 6.08 -42.21
C GLU A 339 16.16 6.25 -43.54
N THR A 340 17.32 5.59 -43.61
CA THR A 340 18.11 5.53 -44.84
C THR A 340 17.54 4.43 -45.74
N PRO A 341 17.17 4.74 -46.99
CA PRO A 341 16.57 3.77 -47.89
C PRO A 341 17.53 2.65 -48.28
N VAL A 342 17.06 1.40 -48.23
CA VAL A 342 17.80 0.20 -48.56
C VAL A 342 17.30 -0.39 -49.91
N ASN A 343 18.06 -1.32 -50.50
CA ASN A 343 17.69 -2.04 -51.74
C ASN A 343 17.41 -1.11 -52.93
N LEU A 344 18.18 -0.03 -53.08
CA LEU A 344 18.03 0.93 -54.15
C LEU A 344 18.25 0.36 -55.55
N SER A 345 17.37 0.70 -56.49
CA SER A 345 17.52 0.43 -57.91
C SER A 345 18.68 1.23 -58.51
N ALA A 346 19.14 0.80 -59.72
CA ALA A 346 20.23 1.51 -60.41
C ALA A 346 19.90 2.99 -60.69
N LYS A 347 18.63 3.30 -61.01
CA LYS A 347 18.14 4.66 -61.25
C LYS A 347 18.21 5.51 -59.96
N GLN A 348 17.77 4.97 -58.84
CA GLN A 348 17.81 5.66 -57.55
C GLN A 348 19.24 5.91 -57.06
N LYS A 349 20.13 4.93 -57.26
CA LYS A 349 21.56 5.12 -56.95
C LYS A 349 22.18 6.22 -57.79
N LYS A 350 21.81 6.33 -59.07
CA LYS A 350 22.30 7.40 -59.94
C LYS A 350 21.82 8.77 -59.47
N LEU A 351 20.53 8.94 -59.18
CA LEU A 351 19.96 10.20 -58.65
C LEU A 351 20.58 10.60 -57.34
N LEU A 352 20.85 9.68 -56.43
CA LEU A 352 21.52 9.98 -55.14
C LEU A 352 22.96 10.44 -55.33
N LYS A 353 23.70 9.86 -56.30
CA LYS A 353 25.06 10.30 -56.65
C LYS A 353 25.04 11.75 -57.21
N GLU A 354 24.16 12.01 -58.16
CA GLU A 354 24.00 13.36 -58.74
C GLU A 354 23.61 14.36 -57.65
N PHE A 355 22.73 14.01 -56.73
CA PHE A 355 22.39 14.82 -55.58
C PHE A 355 23.60 15.09 -54.64
N ASP A 356 24.37 14.05 -54.32
CA ASP A 356 25.55 14.19 -53.49
C ASP A 356 26.64 15.11 -54.11
N GLU A 357 26.83 15.00 -55.43
CA GLU A 357 27.73 15.90 -56.15
C GLU A 357 27.31 17.39 -56.00
N THR A 358 26.00 17.70 -56.11
CA THR A 358 25.49 19.08 -55.89
C THR A 358 25.65 19.57 -54.45
N LEU A 359 25.62 18.69 -53.46
CA LEU A 359 25.86 19.05 -52.06
C LEU A 359 27.34 19.37 -51.79
N GLN A 360 28.25 18.71 -52.49
CA GLN A 360 29.71 18.92 -52.28
C GLN A 360 30.16 20.30 -52.76
N GLU A 361 29.51 20.93 -53.75
CA GLU A 361 29.83 22.28 -54.22
C GLU A 361 29.74 23.34 -53.11
N ASN A 362 28.89 23.11 -52.07
CA ASN A 362 28.68 24.00 -50.93
C ASN A 362 28.55 23.21 -49.63
N ALA A 363 29.44 22.25 -49.37
CA ALA A 363 29.36 21.28 -48.26
C ALA A 363 29.18 21.94 -46.88
N GLY A 364 29.83 23.07 -46.62
CA GLY A 364 29.72 23.80 -45.37
C GLY A 364 28.31 24.39 -45.11
N LYS A 365 27.55 24.69 -46.14
CA LYS A 365 26.17 25.18 -46.05
C LYS A 365 25.16 24.05 -45.88
N HIS A 366 25.37 22.96 -46.62
CA HIS A 366 24.40 21.85 -46.68
C HIS A 366 24.62 20.78 -45.57
N SER A 367 25.86 20.59 -45.12
CA SER A 367 26.22 19.61 -44.12
C SER A 367 27.13 20.20 -43.02
N PRO A 368 26.70 21.19 -42.27
CA PRO A 368 27.54 21.94 -41.34
C PRO A 368 28.15 21.09 -40.21
N ARG A 369 27.43 20.03 -39.79
CA ARG A 369 27.92 19.08 -38.76
C ARG A 369 29.08 18.22 -39.29
N ASN A 370 28.98 17.75 -40.52
CA ASN A 370 30.03 16.97 -41.16
C ASN A 370 31.28 17.83 -41.35
N GLN A 371 31.10 19.05 -41.89
CA GLN A 371 32.21 20.01 -42.06
C GLN A 371 32.88 20.32 -40.72
N GLY A 372 32.11 20.64 -39.69
CA GLY A 372 32.65 20.92 -38.35
C GLY A 372 33.36 19.73 -37.71
N PHE A 373 32.95 18.50 -38.02
CA PHE A 373 33.69 17.30 -37.59
C PHE A 373 35.01 17.14 -38.33
N LEU A 374 35.00 17.30 -39.67
CA LEU A 374 36.21 17.23 -40.49
C LEU A 374 37.24 18.29 -40.07
N ASP A 375 36.79 19.50 -39.77
CA ASP A 375 37.68 20.58 -39.29
C ASP A 375 38.30 20.28 -37.91
N LYS A 376 37.53 19.65 -37.02
CA LYS A 376 38.02 19.18 -35.72
C LYS A 376 39.04 18.05 -35.91
N MET A 377 38.79 17.13 -36.81
CA MET A 377 39.65 16.02 -37.13
C MET A 377 41.01 16.53 -37.70
N LYS A 378 40.96 17.50 -38.64
CA LYS A 378 42.20 18.11 -39.17
C LYS A 378 43.04 18.74 -38.08
N ARG A 379 42.42 19.57 -37.19
CA ARG A 379 43.14 20.16 -36.05
C ARG A 379 43.76 19.16 -35.11
N PHE A 380 43.13 18.01 -34.91
CA PHE A 380 43.65 16.95 -34.06
C PHE A 380 44.93 16.28 -34.63
N PHE A 381 45.00 16.16 -35.95
CA PHE A 381 46.19 15.59 -36.60
C PHE A 381 47.30 16.62 -36.93
N GLU A 382 46.97 17.92 -36.85
CA GLU A 382 47.92 19.02 -37.04
C GLU A 382 48.55 19.49 -35.71
N SER A 383 48.03 19.00 -34.57
CA SER A 383 48.60 19.23 -33.23
C SER A 383 49.51 18.08 -32.80
#